data_da3ac63ff7e78af547f0a7e8b2001db2
#
_entry.id   da3ac63ff7e78af547f0a7e8b2001db2
#
_cell.length_a   1.000
_cell.length_b   1.000
_cell.length_c   1.000
_cell.angle_alpha   90.00
_cell.angle_beta   90.00
_cell.angle_gamma   90.00
#
_symmetry.space_group_name_H-M   'P 1'
#
loop_
_entity.id
_entity.type
_entity.pdbx_description
1 polymer ?
#
loop_
_entity_poly.entity_id
_entity_poly.type
_entity_poly.pdbx_seq_one_letter_code
_entity_poly.pdbx_strand_id
1 'polypeptide(L)'
;ARNGLSAVGLVSSAERAQFIATQGAAGSINRRDPRWSQAFTTVPTEASAIAEWQRAGEPILDEMRRQTGGRLADYVVSHAGQESFPRSFQLLAEHGTLTFYGATSGYWFSFVGKTGATTPEDMLRRARLRAGEAVLLYYGVGSRDLLDAVGLQAIEAVRAAGGRLVVATASDAQREFVQSLGFGDAVRGVVSIEEIRRKEGADFDWPEALPAMPDAKRETARFKEAVRQFQERTMKPFGGAIGRWLRSADNPRGYPDLIIERAGHDALATSTSLVKPFTGRVVYCESMQDRRYTFYAPQVWMRQRRILMPTATIAGTHLCNAYEVARMNDMIAAGQLEVSAPTVVPWEELPAAHQAMWDNTHAGANYVVNHALPRTGLRSRDELYQEWSALQGAAR
;
A
#
# COMPACT_ATOMS: atom_id res chain seq x y z
N ALA A 1 -7.50 -19.22 -12.64
CA ALA A 1 -8.14 -20.05 -13.68
C ALA A 1 -9.64 -20.21 -13.44
N ARG A 2 -10.10 -20.58 -12.23
CA ARG A 2 -11.54 -20.85 -11.94
C ARG A 2 -12.48 -19.65 -12.17
N ASN A 3 -11.97 -18.42 -12.04
CA ASN A 3 -12.73 -17.19 -12.28
C ASN A 3 -12.52 -16.61 -13.70
N GLY A 4 -12.06 -17.43 -14.65
CA GLY A 4 -11.74 -16.97 -16.00
C GLY A 4 -10.48 -16.11 -16.12
N LEU A 5 -9.67 -16.02 -15.05
CA LEU A 5 -8.43 -15.25 -15.05
C LEU A 5 -7.27 -16.10 -15.57
N SER A 6 -6.42 -15.47 -16.41
CA SER A 6 -5.14 -16.04 -16.84
C SER A 6 -4.05 -15.61 -15.87
N ALA A 7 -3.58 -16.52 -15.02
CA ALA A 7 -2.60 -16.22 -13.98
C ALA A 7 -1.17 -16.52 -14.45
N VAL A 8 -0.27 -15.55 -14.34
CA VAL A 8 1.17 -15.72 -14.55
C VAL A 8 1.88 -15.54 -13.22
N GLY A 9 2.67 -16.52 -12.80
CA GLY A 9 3.35 -16.48 -11.52
C GLY A 9 4.77 -15.93 -11.61
N LEU A 10 5.11 -14.96 -10.74
CA LEU A 10 6.49 -14.55 -10.53
C LEU A 10 7.13 -15.48 -9.49
N VAL A 11 8.08 -16.30 -9.91
CA VAL A 11 8.70 -17.34 -9.08
C VAL A 11 10.20 -17.12 -8.92
N SER A 12 10.85 -17.90 -8.05
CA SER A 12 12.29 -17.80 -7.79
C SER A 12 13.09 -19.09 -8.12
N SER A 13 12.42 -20.11 -8.66
CA SER A 13 13.08 -21.34 -9.10
C SER A 13 12.24 -22.08 -10.15
N ALA A 14 12.87 -23.05 -10.85
CA ALA A 14 12.22 -23.90 -11.82
C ALA A 14 11.18 -24.83 -11.16
N GLU A 15 11.48 -25.35 -9.97
CA GLU A 15 10.56 -26.22 -9.21
C GLU A 15 9.26 -25.48 -8.87
N ARG A 16 9.38 -24.19 -8.49
CA ARG A 16 8.19 -23.36 -8.22
C ARG A 16 7.41 -23.05 -9.48
N ALA A 17 8.09 -22.87 -10.61
CA ALA A 17 7.43 -22.72 -11.90
C ALA A 17 6.60 -23.98 -12.26
N GLN A 18 7.19 -25.16 -12.07
CA GLN A 18 6.48 -26.42 -12.25
C GLN A 18 5.29 -26.57 -11.28
N PHE A 19 5.51 -26.26 -10.01
CA PHE A 19 4.45 -26.32 -9.00
C PHE A 19 3.25 -25.45 -9.37
N ILE A 20 3.45 -24.18 -9.71
CA ILE A 20 2.32 -23.31 -10.06
C ILE A 20 1.64 -23.73 -11.38
N ALA A 21 2.35 -24.36 -12.29
CA ALA A 21 1.76 -24.94 -13.50
C ALA A 21 0.76 -26.06 -13.14
N THR A 22 1.06 -26.92 -12.17
CA THR A 22 0.10 -27.94 -11.67
C THR A 22 -1.12 -27.32 -11.01
N GLN A 23 -1.00 -26.07 -10.52
CA GLN A 23 -2.12 -25.31 -9.95
C GLN A 23 -2.93 -24.52 -10.99
N GLY A 24 -2.64 -24.72 -12.27
CA GLY A 24 -3.36 -24.08 -13.38
C GLY A 24 -2.90 -22.68 -13.73
N ALA A 25 -1.66 -22.31 -13.37
CA ALA A 25 -1.07 -21.07 -13.90
C ALA A 25 -0.87 -21.19 -15.41
N ALA A 26 -1.21 -20.10 -16.15
CA ALA A 26 -1.02 -20.03 -17.59
C ALA A 26 0.45 -19.84 -17.99
N GLY A 27 1.27 -19.39 -17.04
CA GLY A 27 2.70 -19.19 -17.27
C GLY A 27 3.45 -18.78 -16.00
N SER A 28 4.77 -18.61 -16.15
CA SER A 28 5.63 -18.18 -15.06
C SER A 28 6.80 -17.34 -15.55
N ILE A 29 7.24 -16.40 -14.71
CA ILE A 29 8.46 -15.61 -14.87
C ILE A 29 9.37 -15.93 -13.69
N ASN A 30 10.50 -16.59 -13.95
CA ASN A 30 11.47 -16.87 -12.90
C ASN A 30 12.37 -15.64 -12.70
N ARG A 31 12.22 -14.94 -11.58
CA ARG A 31 12.98 -13.73 -11.27
C ARG A 31 14.50 -13.94 -11.17
N ARG A 32 14.96 -15.17 -11.04
CA ARG A 32 16.40 -15.53 -11.01
C ARG A 32 16.96 -15.92 -12.38
N ASP A 33 16.15 -15.83 -13.45
CA ASP A 33 16.64 -16.07 -14.81
C ASP A 33 17.74 -15.04 -15.14
N PRO A 34 18.93 -15.48 -15.65
CA PRO A 34 20.03 -14.60 -15.99
C PRO A 34 19.65 -13.45 -16.94
N ARG A 35 18.64 -13.61 -17.77
CA ARG A 35 18.15 -12.58 -18.70
C ARG A 35 17.73 -11.28 -18.01
N TRP A 36 17.24 -11.36 -16.76
CA TRP A 36 16.67 -10.21 -16.04
C TRP A 36 16.85 -10.24 -14.52
N SER A 37 17.60 -11.21 -13.97
CA SER A 37 17.77 -11.32 -12.51
C SER A 37 18.31 -10.05 -11.87
N GLN A 38 19.16 -9.30 -12.57
CA GLN A 38 19.73 -8.02 -12.12
C GLN A 38 18.73 -6.86 -12.17
N ALA A 39 17.58 -7.04 -12.81
CA ALA A 39 16.56 -5.99 -12.89
C ALA A 39 15.64 -5.93 -11.65
N PHE A 40 15.64 -6.96 -10.79
CA PHE A 40 14.85 -6.98 -9.56
C PHE A 40 15.56 -6.23 -8.42
N THR A 41 15.58 -4.92 -8.54
CA THR A 41 16.18 -3.99 -7.58
C THR A 41 15.18 -2.91 -7.19
N THR A 42 15.45 -2.20 -6.11
CA THR A 42 14.72 -0.97 -5.76
C THR A 42 14.92 0.10 -6.83
N VAL A 43 13.96 1.03 -6.93
CA VAL A 43 14.13 2.18 -7.83
C VAL A 43 15.29 3.05 -7.35
N PRO A 44 16.21 3.47 -8.24
CA PRO A 44 17.28 4.38 -7.89
C PRO A 44 16.76 5.70 -7.30
N THR A 45 17.55 6.30 -6.42
CA THR A 45 17.27 7.64 -5.88
C THR A 45 17.59 8.74 -6.88
N GLU A 46 18.63 8.52 -7.68
CA GLU A 46 19.10 9.47 -8.68
C GLU A 46 18.18 9.48 -9.91
N ALA A 47 17.61 10.62 -10.22
CA ALA A 47 16.67 10.78 -11.33
C ALA A 47 17.26 10.34 -12.67
N SER A 48 18.55 10.62 -12.91
CA SER A 48 19.27 10.21 -14.13
C SER A 48 19.36 8.69 -14.31
N ALA A 49 19.35 7.91 -13.23
CA ALA A 49 19.41 6.45 -13.28
C ALA A 49 18.03 5.77 -13.47
N ILE A 50 16.93 6.51 -13.32
CA ILE A 50 15.57 5.94 -13.43
C ILE A 50 15.30 5.39 -14.82
N ALA A 51 15.69 6.11 -15.88
CA ALA A 51 15.44 5.67 -17.25
C ALA A 51 16.20 4.37 -17.59
N GLU A 52 17.44 4.23 -17.11
CA GLU A 52 18.20 2.99 -17.27
C GLU A 52 17.56 1.84 -16.49
N TRP A 53 17.16 2.11 -15.25
CA TRP A 53 16.44 1.15 -14.41
C TRP A 53 15.14 0.68 -15.10
N GLN A 54 14.37 1.58 -15.72
CA GLN A 54 13.18 1.23 -16.47
C GLN A 54 13.50 0.31 -17.66
N ARG A 55 14.49 0.68 -18.48
CA ARG A 55 14.94 -0.14 -19.62
C ARG A 55 15.38 -1.54 -19.20
N ALA A 56 16.08 -1.68 -18.08
CA ALA A 56 16.47 -2.98 -17.55
C ALA A 56 15.28 -3.90 -17.22
N GLY A 57 14.08 -3.33 -17.06
CA GLY A 57 12.84 -4.07 -16.85
C GLY A 57 12.13 -4.51 -18.12
N GLU A 58 12.44 -3.95 -19.30
CA GLU A 58 11.72 -4.24 -20.54
C GLU A 58 11.69 -5.74 -20.89
N PRO A 59 12.80 -6.52 -20.75
CA PRO A 59 12.74 -7.96 -21.03
C PRO A 59 11.71 -8.72 -20.19
N ILE A 60 11.41 -8.24 -18.95
CA ILE A 60 10.40 -8.83 -18.07
C ILE A 60 8.99 -8.50 -18.59
N LEU A 61 8.78 -7.27 -19.05
CA LEU A 61 7.51 -6.83 -19.62
C LEU A 61 7.23 -7.59 -20.93
N ASP A 62 8.25 -7.78 -21.76
CA ASP A 62 8.12 -8.54 -23.01
C ASP A 62 7.81 -10.02 -22.73
N GLU A 63 8.42 -10.61 -21.74
CA GLU A 63 8.07 -11.97 -21.31
C GLU A 63 6.62 -12.06 -20.81
N MET A 64 6.17 -11.07 -20.04
CA MET A 64 4.76 -11.00 -19.62
C MET A 64 3.83 -10.91 -20.83
N ARG A 65 4.10 -10.01 -21.77
CA ARG A 65 3.33 -9.86 -23.01
C ARG A 65 3.29 -11.16 -23.82
N ARG A 66 4.43 -11.83 -23.93
CA ARG A 66 4.53 -13.13 -24.63
C ARG A 66 3.60 -14.18 -24.02
N GLN A 67 3.49 -14.24 -22.68
CA GLN A 67 2.67 -15.23 -21.98
C GLN A 67 1.19 -14.88 -21.93
N THR A 68 0.83 -13.61 -22.16
CA THR A 68 -0.55 -13.09 -22.03
C THR A 68 -1.19 -12.65 -23.35
N GLY A 69 -0.58 -12.95 -24.49
CA GLY A 69 -1.11 -12.53 -25.78
C GLY A 69 -0.97 -11.02 -26.04
N GLY A 70 0.15 -10.43 -25.64
CA GLY A 70 0.49 -9.02 -25.91
C GLY A 70 0.10 -8.03 -24.81
N ARG A 71 -0.46 -8.49 -23.69
CA ARG A 71 -0.97 -7.62 -22.61
C ARG A 71 -0.03 -7.61 -21.41
N LEU A 72 -0.12 -6.55 -20.60
CA LEU A 72 0.37 -6.52 -19.22
C LEU A 72 -0.75 -6.97 -18.26
N ALA A 73 -0.46 -7.04 -16.96
CA ALA A 73 -1.38 -7.55 -15.97
C ALA A 73 -2.48 -6.53 -15.59
N ASP A 74 -3.73 -6.90 -15.69
CA ASP A 74 -4.84 -6.10 -15.15
C ASP A 74 -4.82 -6.10 -13.61
N TYR A 75 -4.36 -7.21 -13.01
CA TYR A 75 -4.20 -7.37 -11.56
C TYR A 75 -2.84 -7.95 -11.22
N VAL A 76 -2.20 -7.37 -10.23
CA VAL A 76 -0.98 -7.91 -9.62
C VAL A 76 -1.25 -8.13 -8.14
N VAL A 77 -0.99 -9.33 -7.63
CA VAL A 77 -0.98 -9.65 -6.21
C VAL A 77 0.46 -9.83 -5.78
N SER A 78 0.97 -8.96 -4.90
CA SER A 78 2.37 -8.93 -4.50
C SER A 78 2.54 -9.21 -3.00
N HIS A 79 3.49 -10.08 -2.67
CA HIS A 79 3.87 -10.38 -1.28
C HIS A 79 5.38 -10.26 -1.05
N ALA A 80 6.19 -10.20 -2.11
CA ALA A 80 7.63 -10.43 -2.01
C ALA A 80 8.41 -9.26 -1.37
N GLY A 81 7.91 -8.03 -1.35
CA GLY A 81 8.53 -6.91 -0.65
C GLY A 81 9.25 -5.91 -1.56
N GLN A 82 10.14 -5.10 -0.96
CA GLN A 82 10.63 -3.87 -1.60
C GLN A 82 11.43 -4.07 -2.88
N GLU A 83 12.13 -5.19 -3.05
CA GLU A 83 12.96 -5.43 -4.25
C GLU A 83 12.13 -5.80 -5.48
N SER A 84 11.02 -6.51 -5.29
CA SER A 84 10.18 -6.97 -6.39
C SER A 84 8.97 -6.08 -6.64
N PHE A 85 8.57 -5.27 -5.65
CA PHE A 85 7.42 -4.37 -5.77
C PHE A 85 7.55 -3.40 -6.97
N PRO A 86 8.70 -2.76 -7.23
CA PRO A 86 8.83 -1.83 -8.35
C PRO A 86 8.55 -2.50 -9.70
N ARG A 87 9.05 -3.72 -9.91
CA ARG A 87 8.78 -4.48 -11.14
C ARG A 87 7.36 -5.02 -11.19
N SER A 88 6.80 -5.43 -10.05
CA SER A 88 5.39 -5.79 -9.96
C SER A 88 4.48 -4.63 -10.37
N PHE A 89 4.83 -3.40 -9.98
CA PHE A 89 4.10 -2.21 -10.41
C PHE A 89 4.29 -1.92 -11.92
N GLN A 90 5.51 -2.11 -12.45
CA GLN A 90 5.79 -1.90 -13.87
C GLN A 90 5.01 -2.88 -14.77
N LEU A 91 4.75 -4.11 -14.29
CA LEU A 91 3.95 -5.13 -14.99
C LEU A 91 2.46 -4.81 -15.09
N LEU A 92 1.93 -3.81 -14.37
CA LEU A 92 0.53 -3.43 -14.49
C LEU A 92 0.20 -2.88 -15.88
N ALA A 93 -0.93 -3.30 -16.41
CA ALA A 93 -1.58 -2.63 -17.54
C ALA A 93 -2.08 -1.23 -17.14
N GLU A 94 -2.46 -0.45 -18.11
CA GLU A 94 -3.15 0.81 -17.87
C GLU A 94 -4.47 0.55 -17.12
N HIS A 95 -4.74 1.34 -16.10
CA HIS A 95 -5.84 1.18 -15.15
C HIS A 95 -5.82 -0.11 -14.31
N GLY A 96 -4.71 -0.85 -14.33
CA GLY A 96 -4.52 -2.05 -13.53
C GLY A 96 -4.47 -1.77 -12.02
N THR A 97 -4.70 -2.82 -11.24
CA THR A 97 -4.66 -2.76 -9.77
C THR A 97 -3.55 -3.66 -9.22
N LEU A 98 -2.65 -3.09 -8.44
CA LEU A 98 -1.68 -3.83 -7.64
C LEU A 98 -2.21 -3.93 -6.21
N THR A 99 -2.48 -5.14 -5.77
CA THR A 99 -2.81 -5.44 -4.38
C THR A 99 -1.60 -6.09 -3.70
N PHE A 100 -1.28 -5.66 -2.49
CA PHE A 100 -0.16 -6.26 -1.76
C PHE A 100 -0.49 -6.45 -0.28
N TYR A 101 0.19 -7.45 0.31
CA TYR A 101 0.10 -7.78 1.73
C TYR A 101 1.47 -8.29 2.21
N GLY A 102 1.89 -7.86 3.41
CA GLY A 102 3.18 -8.22 3.96
C GLY A 102 4.38 -7.80 3.10
N ALA A 103 5.56 -8.12 3.57
CA ALA A 103 6.82 -7.94 2.86
C ALA A 103 7.91 -8.82 3.46
N THR A 104 8.67 -9.53 2.63
CA THR A 104 9.75 -10.40 3.07
C THR A 104 11.13 -9.75 2.93
N SER A 105 11.30 -8.79 1.98
CA SER A 105 12.59 -8.18 1.65
C SER A 105 12.73 -6.71 2.06
N GLY A 106 11.87 -6.22 2.97
CA GLY A 106 11.92 -4.83 3.46
C GLY A 106 10.62 -4.08 3.26
N TYR A 107 10.49 -2.91 3.88
CA TYR A 107 9.22 -2.21 4.08
C TYR A 107 9.10 -0.87 3.36
N TRP A 108 10.16 -0.35 2.78
CA TRP A 108 10.12 0.88 2.00
C TRP A 108 9.92 0.56 0.53
N PHE A 109 8.68 0.66 0.08
CA PHE A 109 8.32 0.39 -1.29
C PHE A 109 8.51 1.62 -2.14
N SER A 110 9.10 1.41 -3.31
CA SER A 110 9.24 2.45 -4.33
C SER A 110 8.65 1.98 -5.66
N PHE A 111 8.24 2.92 -6.49
CA PHE A 111 7.81 2.66 -7.86
C PHE A 111 8.08 3.90 -8.72
N VAL A 112 8.11 3.72 -10.01
CA VAL A 112 8.17 4.83 -10.98
C VAL A 112 6.77 5.10 -11.47
N GLY A 113 6.34 6.35 -11.39
CA GLY A 113 5.04 6.78 -11.88
C GLY A 113 4.90 6.52 -13.39
N LYS A 114 3.71 6.11 -13.81
CA LYS A 114 3.38 5.89 -15.23
C LYS A 114 2.83 7.17 -15.84
N THR A 115 2.94 7.27 -17.16
CA THR A 115 2.32 8.35 -17.94
C THR A 115 0.81 8.38 -17.71
N GLY A 116 0.28 9.56 -17.55
CA GLY A 116 -1.15 9.79 -17.40
C GLY A 116 -1.42 11.03 -16.56
N ALA A 117 -2.41 11.78 -16.98
CA ALA A 117 -2.94 12.92 -16.26
C ALA A 117 -4.47 12.80 -16.18
N THR A 118 -5.06 13.41 -15.17
CA THR A 118 -6.51 13.44 -15.00
C THR A 118 -6.91 14.72 -14.28
N THR A 119 -8.17 15.08 -14.39
CA THR A 119 -8.72 16.25 -13.68
C THR A 119 -9.00 15.92 -12.21
N PRO A 120 -9.06 16.94 -11.33
CA PRO A 120 -9.50 16.75 -9.95
C PRO A 120 -10.88 16.08 -9.85
N GLU A 121 -11.82 16.45 -10.72
CA GLU A 121 -13.18 15.91 -10.78
C GLU A 121 -13.17 14.40 -11.09
N ASP A 122 -12.39 14.00 -12.09
CA ASP A 122 -12.25 12.59 -12.47
C ASP A 122 -11.66 11.76 -11.32
N MET A 123 -10.64 12.27 -10.64
CA MET A 123 -10.03 11.57 -9.51
C MET A 123 -10.96 11.51 -8.31
N LEU A 124 -11.72 12.57 -8.01
CA LEU A 124 -12.71 12.55 -6.94
C LEU A 124 -13.85 11.58 -7.23
N ARG A 125 -14.29 11.51 -8.48
CA ARG A 125 -15.27 10.51 -8.93
C ARG A 125 -14.74 9.08 -8.76
N ARG A 126 -13.50 8.81 -9.17
CA ARG A 126 -12.85 7.50 -8.96
C ARG A 126 -12.65 7.18 -7.48
N ALA A 127 -12.27 8.17 -6.68
CA ALA A 127 -12.15 8.04 -5.24
C ALA A 127 -13.49 7.85 -4.53
N ARG A 128 -14.61 8.09 -5.22
CA ARG A 128 -15.97 8.04 -4.66
C ARG A 128 -16.09 8.93 -3.43
N LEU A 129 -15.66 10.20 -3.54
CA LEU A 129 -15.81 11.17 -2.46
C LEU A 129 -17.28 11.32 -2.09
N ARG A 130 -17.55 11.25 -0.79
CA ARG A 130 -18.88 11.43 -0.21
C ARG A 130 -18.98 12.80 0.45
N ALA A 131 -20.18 13.35 0.46
CA ALA A 131 -20.47 14.58 1.20
C ALA A 131 -20.06 14.43 2.69
N GLY A 132 -19.41 15.46 3.24
CA GLY A 132 -18.96 15.48 4.63
C GLY A 132 -17.66 14.72 4.91
N GLU A 133 -17.07 14.01 3.93
CA GLU A 133 -15.73 13.41 4.13
C GLU A 133 -14.66 14.48 4.32
N ALA A 134 -13.69 14.18 5.17
CA ALA A 134 -12.56 15.04 5.46
C ALA A 134 -11.50 14.91 4.36
N VAL A 135 -11.11 16.03 3.75
CA VAL A 135 -10.17 16.06 2.64
C VAL A 135 -8.96 16.93 2.99
N LEU A 136 -7.76 16.44 2.68
CA LEU A 136 -6.54 17.22 2.67
C LEU A 136 -6.10 17.42 1.22
N LEU A 137 -5.84 18.67 0.84
CA LEU A 137 -5.26 19.04 -0.44
C LEU A 137 -3.89 19.70 -0.22
N TYR A 138 -2.89 19.26 -0.96
CA TYR A 138 -1.64 20.00 -1.08
C TYR A 138 -1.75 21.04 -2.19
N TYR A 139 -1.62 22.30 -1.83
CA TYR A 139 -1.65 23.44 -2.74
C TYR A 139 -0.27 24.09 -2.79
N GLY A 140 0.36 24.06 -3.96
CA GLY A 140 1.68 24.67 -4.16
C GLY A 140 2.83 23.99 -3.39
N VAL A 141 2.58 22.92 -2.66
CA VAL A 141 3.63 22.13 -2.01
C VAL A 141 4.38 21.37 -3.11
N GLY A 142 5.68 21.59 -3.22
CA GLY A 142 6.49 21.07 -4.34
C GLY A 142 6.44 21.92 -5.61
N SER A 143 5.58 22.96 -5.68
CA SER A 143 5.53 23.94 -6.74
C SER A 143 5.89 25.33 -6.20
N ARG A 144 6.56 26.15 -7.03
CA ARG A 144 6.88 27.54 -6.69
C ARG A 144 5.81 28.54 -7.15
N ASP A 145 4.79 28.07 -7.87
CA ASP A 145 3.75 28.92 -8.42
C ASP A 145 2.70 29.33 -7.38
N LEU A 146 2.49 30.62 -7.22
CA LEU A 146 1.39 31.15 -6.41
C LEU A 146 0.02 30.90 -7.07
N LEU A 147 -0.04 30.75 -8.39
CA LEU A 147 -1.26 30.57 -9.18
C LEU A 147 -1.43 29.10 -9.60
N ASP A 148 -1.49 28.19 -8.66
CA ASP A 148 -1.73 26.79 -8.93
C ASP A 148 -3.18 26.56 -9.38
N ALA A 149 -3.41 26.60 -10.68
CA ALA A 149 -4.74 26.45 -11.27
C ALA A 149 -5.37 25.08 -10.96
N VAL A 150 -4.59 24.01 -10.98
CA VAL A 150 -5.09 22.65 -10.67
C VAL A 150 -5.47 22.53 -9.19
N GLY A 151 -4.71 23.16 -8.31
CA GLY A 151 -5.05 23.21 -6.88
C GLY A 151 -6.36 23.97 -6.63
N LEU A 152 -6.58 25.09 -7.33
CA LEU A 152 -7.84 25.85 -7.25
C LEU A 152 -9.03 25.02 -7.77
N GLN A 153 -8.85 24.36 -8.91
CA GLN A 153 -9.88 23.42 -9.45
C GLN A 153 -10.19 22.30 -8.46
N ALA A 154 -9.17 21.77 -7.77
CA ALA A 154 -9.36 20.73 -6.77
C ALA A 154 -10.16 21.24 -5.57
N ILE A 155 -9.92 22.50 -5.12
CA ILE A 155 -10.72 23.13 -4.05
C ILE A 155 -12.18 23.22 -4.45
N GLU A 156 -12.45 23.72 -5.66
CA GLU A 156 -13.83 23.86 -6.17
C GLU A 156 -14.50 22.49 -6.36
N ALA A 157 -13.78 21.51 -6.86
CA ALA A 157 -14.34 20.15 -7.04
C ALA A 157 -14.69 19.49 -5.69
N VAL A 158 -13.86 19.64 -4.65
CA VAL A 158 -14.16 19.15 -3.30
C VAL A 158 -15.34 19.87 -2.71
N ARG A 159 -15.42 21.20 -2.88
CA ARG A 159 -16.55 22.01 -2.44
C ARG A 159 -17.84 21.54 -3.10
N ALA A 160 -17.86 21.39 -4.43
CA ALA A 160 -19.02 20.91 -5.17
C ALA A 160 -19.48 19.51 -4.75
N ALA A 161 -18.55 18.66 -4.36
CA ALA A 161 -18.84 17.31 -3.84
C ALA A 161 -19.24 17.29 -2.36
N GLY A 162 -19.30 18.45 -1.67
CA GLY A 162 -19.69 18.56 -0.27
C GLY A 162 -18.66 18.01 0.73
N GLY A 163 -17.39 17.97 0.34
CA GLY A 163 -16.28 17.58 1.22
C GLY A 163 -15.87 18.68 2.19
N ARG A 164 -15.28 18.33 3.33
CA ARG A 164 -14.69 19.24 4.31
C ARG A 164 -13.20 19.33 4.07
N LEU A 165 -12.71 20.46 3.59
CA LEU A 165 -11.37 20.60 3.08
C LEU A 165 -10.42 21.31 4.06
N VAL A 166 -9.23 20.73 4.23
CA VAL A 166 -8.04 21.43 4.75
C VAL A 166 -7.03 21.54 3.61
N VAL A 167 -6.48 22.73 3.43
CA VAL A 167 -5.45 22.99 2.42
C VAL A 167 -4.10 23.11 3.12
N ALA A 168 -3.11 22.36 2.66
CA ALA A 168 -1.71 22.50 3.07
C ALA A 168 -0.95 23.26 1.98
N THR A 169 -0.26 24.33 2.35
CA THR A 169 0.53 25.17 1.45
C THR A 169 2.01 25.12 1.82
N ALA A 170 2.90 25.41 0.88
CA ALA A 170 4.34 25.48 1.15
C ALA A 170 4.69 26.71 1.98
N SER A 171 4.13 27.87 1.64
CA SER A 171 4.46 29.15 2.23
C SER A 171 3.27 29.87 2.85
N ASP A 172 3.58 30.86 3.71
CA ASP A 172 2.56 31.73 4.28
C ASP A 172 1.89 32.60 3.22
N ALA A 173 2.63 33.05 2.21
CA ALA A 173 2.07 33.81 1.09
C ALA A 173 0.99 33.00 0.33
N GLN A 174 1.23 31.72 0.07
CA GLN A 174 0.23 30.85 -0.53
C GLN A 174 -0.97 30.63 0.40
N ARG A 175 -0.73 30.49 1.70
CA ARG A 175 -1.80 30.39 2.70
C ARG A 175 -2.71 31.63 2.66
N GLU A 176 -2.12 32.81 2.72
CA GLU A 176 -2.85 34.10 2.68
C GLU A 176 -3.61 34.25 1.37
N PHE A 177 -3.02 33.87 0.25
CA PHE A 177 -3.69 33.84 -1.04
C PHE A 177 -4.92 32.95 -1.03
N VAL A 178 -4.80 31.68 -0.61
CA VAL A 178 -5.94 30.74 -0.52
C VAL A 178 -7.02 31.28 0.40
N GLN A 179 -6.66 31.88 1.53
CA GLN A 179 -7.61 32.49 2.47
C GLN A 179 -8.34 33.69 1.85
N SER A 180 -7.65 34.50 1.03
CA SER A 180 -8.24 35.68 0.38
C SER A 180 -9.32 35.32 -0.66
N LEU A 181 -9.32 34.09 -1.19
CA LEU A 181 -10.28 33.63 -2.20
C LEU A 181 -11.68 33.37 -1.64
N GLY A 182 -11.86 33.38 -0.32
CA GLY A 182 -13.16 33.39 0.30
C GLY A 182 -14.02 32.13 0.06
N PHE A 183 -13.42 30.93 0.08
CA PHE A 183 -14.13 29.65 -0.13
C PHE A 183 -15.17 29.32 0.96
N GLY A 184 -15.34 30.17 1.95
CA GLY A 184 -16.32 29.99 3.02
C GLY A 184 -16.07 28.73 3.85
N ASP A 185 -17.16 28.13 4.36
CA ASP A 185 -17.12 26.98 5.25
C ASP A 185 -16.58 25.68 4.62
N ALA A 186 -16.44 25.63 3.29
CA ALA A 186 -15.89 24.47 2.59
C ALA A 186 -14.42 24.24 2.91
N VAL A 187 -13.64 25.34 3.09
CA VAL A 187 -12.25 25.28 3.53
C VAL A 187 -12.19 25.51 5.04
N ARG A 188 -12.10 24.43 5.79
CA ARG A 188 -12.08 24.45 7.27
C ARG A 188 -10.80 25.08 7.83
N GLY A 189 -9.71 24.97 7.10
CA GLY A 189 -8.44 25.56 7.49
C GLY A 189 -7.41 25.52 6.38
N VAL A 190 -6.47 26.46 6.44
CA VAL A 190 -5.29 26.50 5.58
C VAL A 190 -4.06 26.45 6.47
N VAL A 191 -3.16 25.50 6.21
CA VAL A 191 -1.96 25.25 7.00
C VAL A 191 -0.74 25.46 6.11
N SER A 192 0.21 26.27 6.57
CA SER A 192 1.48 26.48 5.89
C SER A 192 2.57 25.60 6.47
N ILE A 193 3.35 24.93 5.62
CA ILE A 193 4.55 24.18 6.02
C ILE A 193 5.59 25.14 6.63
N GLU A 194 5.70 26.34 6.09
CA GLU A 194 6.57 27.40 6.63
C GLU A 194 6.16 27.80 8.05
N GLU A 195 4.86 27.92 8.34
CA GLU A 195 4.36 28.19 9.70
C GLU A 195 4.72 27.05 10.66
N ILE A 196 4.58 25.78 10.22
CA ILE A 196 4.94 24.63 11.05
C ILE A 196 6.43 24.67 11.36
N ARG A 197 7.29 24.92 10.35
CA ARG A 197 8.75 25.05 10.56
C ARG A 197 9.09 26.14 11.56
N ARG A 198 8.40 27.27 11.52
CA ARG A 198 8.62 28.38 12.47
C ARG A 198 8.25 27.99 13.90
N LYS A 199 7.19 27.21 14.07
CA LYS A 199 6.71 26.77 15.40
C LYS A 199 7.55 25.65 16.00
N GLU A 200 7.87 24.66 15.18
CA GLU A 200 8.54 23.43 15.62
C GLU A 200 10.08 23.56 15.52
N GLY A 201 10.57 24.55 14.77
CA GLY A 201 12.01 24.79 14.60
C GLY A 201 12.72 23.60 13.99
N ALA A 202 13.86 23.22 14.60
CA ALA A 202 14.68 22.08 14.15
C ALA A 202 14.01 20.71 14.35
N ASP A 203 12.90 20.67 15.09
CA ASP A 203 12.16 19.42 15.35
C ASP A 203 11.17 19.08 14.23
N PHE A 204 10.96 19.96 13.26
CA PHE A 204 10.12 19.69 12.10
C PHE A 204 10.96 19.43 10.84
N ASP A 205 10.71 18.29 10.25
CA ASP A 205 11.36 17.86 9.02
C ASP A 205 10.30 17.48 7.99
N TRP A 206 10.13 18.34 6.98
CA TRP A 206 9.29 18.02 5.82
C TRP A 206 10.21 17.45 4.75
N PRO A 207 10.11 16.17 4.40
CA PRO A 207 11.03 15.58 3.46
C PRO A 207 10.79 16.13 2.05
N GLU A 208 11.78 16.75 1.50
CA GLU A 208 11.90 16.98 0.05
C GLU A 208 12.43 15.73 -0.65
N ALA A 209 13.14 14.89 0.09
CA ALA A 209 13.53 13.55 -0.29
C ALA A 209 13.62 12.67 0.97
N LEU A 210 12.95 11.51 0.97
CA LEU A 210 13.14 10.52 2.04
C LEU A 210 14.57 9.99 1.98
N PRO A 211 15.32 10.04 3.08
CA PRO A 211 16.63 9.42 3.13
C PRO A 211 16.49 7.91 2.88
N ALA A 212 17.55 7.29 2.34
CA ALA A 212 17.62 5.84 2.25
C ALA A 212 17.38 5.23 3.65
N MET A 213 16.32 4.45 3.81
CA MET A 213 16.01 3.83 5.10
C MET A 213 16.90 2.61 5.31
N PRO A 214 17.41 2.41 6.54
CA PRO A 214 18.18 1.21 6.89
C PRO A 214 17.39 -0.07 6.62
N ASP A 215 18.09 -1.16 6.37
CA ASP A 215 17.47 -2.47 6.22
C ASP A 215 16.81 -2.90 7.54
N ALA A 216 15.50 -3.14 7.51
CA ALA A 216 14.71 -3.46 8.69
C ALA A 216 15.14 -4.77 9.38
N LYS A 217 15.76 -5.70 8.65
CA LYS A 217 16.20 -7.00 9.18
C LYS A 217 17.66 -6.97 9.64
N ARG A 218 18.53 -6.35 8.84
CA ARG A 218 19.97 -6.31 9.10
C ARG A 218 20.36 -5.21 10.07
N GLU A 219 19.64 -4.08 10.04
CA GLU A 219 19.93 -2.87 10.80
C GLU A 219 18.73 -2.47 11.68
N THR A 220 18.09 -3.43 12.34
CA THR A 220 16.79 -3.25 13.04
C THR A 220 16.77 -2.05 13.99
N ALA A 221 17.83 -1.79 14.72
CA ALA A 221 17.88 -0.66 15.67
C ALA A 221 17.91 0.69 14.93
N ARG A 222 18.74 0.81 13.90
CA ARG A 222 18.82 2.01 13.04
C ARG A 222 17.52 2.25 12.30
N PHE A 223 16.90 1.18 11.80
CA PHE A 223 15.59 1.25 11.13
C PHE A 223 14.50 1.77 12.10
N LYS A 224 14.41 1.21 13.31
CA LYS A 224 13.43 1.67 14.32
C LYS A 224 13.63 3.14 14.67
N GLU A 225 14.87 3.57 14.79
CA GLU A 225 15.21 4.96 15.09
C GLU A 225 14.83 5.88 13.93
N ALA A 226 15.12 5.52 12.68
CA ALA A 226 14.74 6.29 11.50
C ALA A 226 13.21 6.43 11.38
N VAL A 227 12.45 5.35 11.63
CA VAL A 227 10.98 5.39 11.66
C VAL A 227 10.48 6.28 12.79
N ARG A 228 11.09 6.22 13.98
CA ARG A 228 10.74 7.09 15.12
C ARG A 228 10.98 8.56 14.78
N GLN A 229 12.13 8.89 14.20
CA GLN A 229 12.45 10.26 13.78
C GLN A 229 11.45 10.79 12.74
N PHE A 230 11.12 10.00 11.73
CA PHE A 230 10.10 10.36 10.75
C PHE A 230 8.74 10.63 11.42
N GLN A 231 8.33 9.78 12.35
CA GLN A 231 7.09 9.99 13.09
C GLN A 231 7.10 11.24 13.95
N GLU A 232 8.19 11.50 14.66
CA GLU A 232 8.26 12.62 15.59
C GLU A 232 8.51 13.95 14.91
N ARG A 233 9.37 13.98 13.91
CA ARG A 233 9.79 15.22 13.25
C ARG A 233 8.91 15.61 12.06
N THR A 234 8.20 14.67 11.44
CA THR A 234 7.32 14.95 10.30
C THR A 234 5.87 14.67 10.63
N MET A 235 5.55 13.44 11.03
CA MET A 235 4.16 13.00 11.14
C MET A 235 3.39 13.67 12.28
N LYS A 236 3.96 13.79 13.47
CA LYS A 236 3.28 14.41 14.61
C LYS A 236 3.02 15.91 14.39
N PRO A 237 4.03 16.74 14.02
CA PRO A 237 3.81 18.16 13.78
C PRO A 237 2.80 18.42 12.65
N PHE A 238 3.03 17.83 11.50
CA PHE A 238 2.17 18.02 10.34
C PHE A 238 0.76 17.46 10.55
N GLY A 239 0.66 16.21 11.01
CA GLY A 239 -0.61 15.57 11.32
C GLY A 239 -1.39 16.28 12.42
N GLY A 240 -0.71 16.86 13.41
CA GLY A 240 -1.31 17.70 14.45
C GLY A 240 -1.90 18.99 13.88
N ALA A 241 -1.14 19.66 13.00
CA ALA A 241 -1.58 20.88 12.34
C ALA A 241 -2.80 20.68 11.43
N ILE A 242 -2.86 19.55 10.70
CA ILE A 242 -4.01 19.18 9.86
C ILE A 242 -5.17 18.68 10.71
N GLY A 243 -4.90 17.76 11.63
CA GLY A 243 -5.93 17.07 12.41
C GLY A 243 -6.79 18.01 13.24
N ARG A 244 -6.26 19.10 13.76
CA ARG A 244 -7.04 20.09 14.55
C ARG A 244 -8.27 20.62 13.78
N TRP A 245 -8.18 20.72 12.45
CA TRP A 245 -9.25 21.21 11.58
C TRP A 245 -10.24 20.12 11.15
N LEU A 246 -9.81 18.85 11.19
CA LEU A 246 -10.60 17.71 10.72
C LEU A 246 -11.24 16.91 11.85
N ARG A 247 -10.95 17.24 13.12
CA ARG A 247 -11.53 16.55 14.27
C ARG A 247 -13.04 16.72 14.32
N SER A 248 -13.72 15.62 14.63
CA SER A 248 -15.15 15.55 14.87
C SER A 248 -15.45 14.37 15.80
N ALA A 249 -16.68 14.19 16.23
CA ALA A 249 -17.10 13.04 17.03
C ALA A 249 -16.75 11.71 16.33
N ASP A 250 -16.96 11.63 15.01
CA ASP A 250 -16.70 10.44 14.20
C ASP A 250 -15.22 10.34 13.75
N ASN A 251 -14.44 11.40 13.95
CA ASN A 251 -13.04 11.47 13.56
C ASN A 251 -12.20 12.16 14.65
N PRO A 252 -12.09 11.60 15.85
CA PRO A 252 -11.45 12.26 16.99
C PRO A 252 -9.96 12.51 16.80
N ARG A 253 -9.31 11.77 15.90
CA ARG A 253 -7.90 11.97 15.56
C ARG A 253 -7.67 12.97 14.41
N GLY A 254 -8.72 13.35 13.69
CA GLY A 254 -8.65 14.30 12.58
C GLY A 254 -7.93 13.74 11.35
N TYR A 255 -8.02 12.44 11.09
CA TYR A 255 -7.48 11.86 9.88
C TYR A 255 -8.28 12.31 8.65
N PRO A 256 -7.64 12.70 7.53
CA PRO A 256 -8.34 12.89 6.27
C PRO A 256 -8.86 11.55 5.72
N ASP A 257 -10.09 11.52 5.24
CA ASP A 257 -10.67 10.39 4.51
C ASP A 257 -10.05 10.28 3.10
N LEU A 258 -9.70 11.43 2.53
CA LEU A 258 -9.07 11.56 1.22
C LEU A 258 -7.92 12.57 1.29
N ILE A 259 -6.80 12.25 0.64
CA ILE A 259 -5.71 13.20 0.39
C ILE A 259 -5.57 13.37 -1.11
N ILE A 260 -5.67 14.61 -1.58
CA ILE A 260 -5.31 14.99 -2.95
C ILE A 260 -3.83 15.34 -2.93
N GLU A 261 -3.03 14.38 -3.41
CA GLU A 261 -1.57 14.44 -3.35
C GLU A 261 -1.02 15.18 -4.56
N ARG A 262 -0.24 16.22 -4.30
CA ARG A 262 0.42 17.05 -5.31
C ARG A 262 1.82 17.48 -4.88
N ALA A 263 2.22 17.12 -3.65
CA ALA A 263 3.49 17.55 -3.07
C ALA A 263 4.71 16.84 -3.67
N GLY A 264 4.49 15.74 -4.38
CA GLY A 264 5.56 15.00 -5.03
C GLY A 264 5.88 13.67 -4.38
N HIS A 265 6.92 13.03 -4.90
CA HIS A 265 7.24 11.63 -4.69
C HIS A 265 7.51 11.23 -3.24
N ASP A 266 8.18 12.06 -2.46
CA ASP A 266 8.56 11.69 -1.08
C ASP A 266 7.48 12.04 -0.05
N ALA A 267 6.62 13.01 -0.36
CA ALA A 267 5.44 13.32 0.44
C ALA A 267 4.42 12.18 0.49
N LEU A 268 4.47 11.24 -0.47
CA LEU A 268 3.61 10.06 -0.48
C LEU A 268 3.74 9.22 0.82
N ALA A 269 4.93 9.13 1.39
CA ALA A 269 5.14 8.42 2.66
C ALA A 269 4.36 9.10 3.81
N THR A 270 4.35 10.42 3.86
CA THR A 270 3.57 11.21 4.82
C THR A 270 2.08 11.04 4.56
N SER A 271 1.63 11.22 3.32
CA SER A 271 0.22 11.09 2.92
C SER A 271 -0.33 9.70 3.23
N THR A 272 0.39 8.63 2.88
CA THR A 272 -0.03 7.26 3.18
C THR A 272 -0.02 6.94 4.68
N SER A 273 0.76 7.66 5.49
CA SER A 273 0.75 7.50 6.95
C SER A 273 -0.35 8.32 7.63
N LEU A 274 -0.75 9.44 7.03
CA LEU A 274 -1.72 10.38 7.59
C LEU A 274 -3.17 10.02 7.25
N VAL A 275 -3.44 9.51 6.03
CA VAL A 275 -4.80 9.20 5.59
C VAL A 275 -5.46 8.16 6.51
N LYS A 276 -6.77 8.26 6.68
CA LYS A 276 -7.57 7.43 7.58
C LYS A 276 -7.32 5.93 7.38
N PRO A 277 -7.15 5.15 8.45
CA PRO A 277 -7.06 3.71 8.36
C PRO A 277 -8.32 3.07 7.73
N PHE A 278 -8.14 1.97 7.00
CA PHE A 278 -9.15 1.08 6.39
C PHE A 278 -9.95 1.68 5.23
N THR A 279 -10.35 2.94 5.29
CA THR A 279 -11.18 3.58 4.27
C THR A 279 -10.46 4.70 3.52
N GLY A 280 -9.30 5.12 4.01
CA GLY A 280 -8.55 6.25 3.49
C GLY A 280 -7.97 6.03 2.10
N ARG A 281 -7.97 7.10 1.30
CA ARG A 281 -7.50 7.12 -0.09
C ARG A 281 -6.57 8.30 -0.32
N VAL A 282 -5.44 8.03 -0.96
CA VAL A 282 -4.55 9.07 -1.50
C VAL A 282 -4.75 9.08 -3.01
N VAL A 283 -5.04 10.22 -3.61
CA VAL A 283 -5.27 10.37 -5.04
C VAL A 283 -4.33 11.38 -5.65
N TYR A 284 -3.94 11.12 -6.90
CA TYR A 284 -3.13 12.01 -7.71
C TYR A 284 -3.96 12.63 -8.82
N CYS A 285 -3.85 13.95 -9.01
CA CYS A 285 -4.52 14.70 -10.07
C CYS A 285 -3.60 15.07 -11.22
N GLU A 286 -2.29 14.83 -11.08
CA GLU A 286 -1.27 15.22 -12.06
C GLU A 286 -0.58 14.01 -12.68
N SER A 287 0.19 14.28 -13.73
CA SER A 287 1.09 13.28 -14.30
C SER A 287 2.15 12.89 -13.29
N MET A 288 2.30 11.58 -13.11
CA MET A 288 3.32 10.97 -12.27
C MET A 288 4.53 10.48 -13.07
N GLN A 289 4.59 10.81 -14.36
CA GLN A 289 5.56 10.23 -15.29
C GLN A 289 7.00 10.40 -14.83
N ASP A 290 7.76 9.31 -14.98
CA ASP A 290 9.21 9.24 -14.78
C ASP A 290 9.72 9.73 -13.43
N ARG A 291 8.87 9.74 -12.40
CA ARG A 291 9.25 10.09 -11.04
C ARG A 291 9.21 8.88 -10.12
N ARG A 292 10.18 8.83 -9.22
CA ARG A 292 10.21 7.85 -8.14
C ARG A 292 9.26 8.26 -7.03
N TYR A 293 8.44 7.34 -6.60
CA TYR A 293 7.55 7.49 -5.44
C TYR A 293 7.93 6.46 -4.37
N THR A 294 7.83 6.85 -3.11
CA THR A 294 8.20 5.99 -1.99
C THR A 294 7.15 6.08 -0.89
N PHE A 295 6.85 4.94 -0.27
CA PHE A 295 5.96 4.89 0.90
C PHE A 295 6.37 3.77 1.86
N TYR A 296 5.97 3.94 3.13
CA TYR A 296 6.17 2.91 4.14
C TYR A 296 5.05 1.87 4.05
N ALA A 297 5.36 0.74 3.47
CA ALA A 297 4.38 -0.28 3.09
C ALA A 297 3.47 -0.76 4.24
N PRO A 298 3.93 -0.97 5.51
CA PRO A 298 3.05 -1.32 6.63
C PRO A 298 1.92 -0.33 6.87
N GLN A 299 2.10 0.95 6.62
CA GLN A 299 1.02 1.94 6.75
C GLN A 299 -0.06 1.76 5.69
N VAL A 300 0.25 1.14 4.58
CA VAL A 300 -0.71 0.89 3.50
C VAL A 300 -1.39 -0.47 3.66
N TRP A 301 -0.63 -1.58 3.80
CA TRP A 301 -1.27 -2.90 3.88
C TRP A 301 -1.95 -3.15 5.23
N MET A 302 -1.29 -2.89 6.39
CA MET A 302 -1.88 -3.14 7.72
C MET A 302 -3.07 -2.22 8.00
N ARG A 303 -3.16 -1.10 7.31
CA ARG A 303 -4.25 -0.13 7.46
C ARG A 303 -5.20 -0.13 6.26
N GLN A 304 -5.02 -1.05 5.32
CA GLN A 304 -5.88 -1.24 4.13
C GLN A 304 -6.16 0.07 3.36
N ARG A 305 -5.13 0.89 3.21
CA ARG A 305 -5.21 2.17 2.50
C ARG A 305 -5.01 1.98 1.00
N ARG A 306 -5.44 2.97 0.22
CA ARG A 306 -5.35 2.94 -1.24
C ARG A 306 -4.63 4.16 -1.78
N ILE A 307 -3.87 3.95 -2.84
CA ILE A 307 -3.24 5.00 -3.64
C ILE A 307 -3.86 4.91 -5.03
N LEU A 308 -4.55 5.95 -5.43
CA LEU A 308 -5.24 6.05 -6.72
C LEU A 308 -4.47 7.01 -7.62
N MET A 309 -4.02 6.51 -8.76
CA MET A 309 -3.26 7.25 -9.76
C MET A 309 -4.05 7.34 -11.05
N PRO A 310 -3.70 8.25 -11.97
CA PRO A 310 -4.37 8.36 -13.26
C PRO A 310 -4.48 7.02 -14.00
N THR A 311 -3.43 6.22 -14.00
CA THR A 311 -3.33 4.98 -14.79
C THR A 311 -3.19 3.70 -13.96
N ALA A 312 -3.22 3.77 -12.63
CA ALA A 312 -3.04 2.59 -11.78
C ALA A 312 -3.65 2.77 -10.39
N THR A 313 -3.88 1.66 -9.71
CA THR A 313 -4.27 1.65 -8.28
C THR A 313 -3.33 0.74 -7.50
N ILE A 314 -2.85 1.21 -6.35
CA ILE A 314 -2.17 0.40 -5.34
C ILE A 314 -3.11 0.23 -4.15
N ALA A 315 -3.39 -0.99 -3.77
CA ALA A 315 -4.26 -1.33 -2.65
C ALA A 315 -3.50 -2.19 -1.63
N GLY A 316 -3.39 -1.69 -0.41
CA GLY A 316 -2.94 -2.52 0.71
C GLY A 316 -4.07 -3.41 1.20
N THR A 317 -3.77 -4.67 1.50
CA THR A 317 -4.70 -5.61 2.11
C THR A 317 -4.03 -6.32 3.29
N HIS A 318 -4.79 -6.64 4.30
CA HIS A 318 -4.28 -7.27 5.51
C HIS A 318 -5.35 -8.14 6.14
N LEU A 319 -5.10 -9.41 6.17
CA LEU A 319 -5.98 -10.46 6.72
C LEU A 319 -7.44 -10.38 6.22
N CYS A 320 -8.14 -11.48 6.37
CA CYS A 320 -9.58 -11.54 6.13
C CYS A 320 -10.33 -11.07 7.40
N ASN A 321 -11.47 -10.45 7.23
CA ASN A 321 -12.44 -10.30 8.32
C ASN A 321 -13.28 -11.58 8.48
N ALA A 322 -14.06 -11.67 9.54
CA ALA A 322 -14.85 -12.86 9.84
C ALA A 322 -15.84 -13.24 8.71
N TYR A 323 -16.40 -12.24 8.02
CA TYR A 323 -17.30 -12.47 6.88
C TYR A 323 -16.55 -13.08 5.69
N GLU A 324 -15.38 -12.56 5.37
CA GLU A 324 -14.55 -13.09 4.27
C GLU A 324 -14.06 -14.51 4.54
N VAL A 325 -13.69 -14.80 5.81
CA VAL A 325 -13.34 -16.17 6.24
C VAL A 325 -14.53 -17.11 6.10
N ALA A 326 -15.71 -16.71 6.57
CA ALA A 326 -16.92 -17.53 6.43
C ALA A 326 -17.21 -17.82 4.96
N ARG A 327 -17.18 -16.81 4.10
CA ARG A 327 -17.40 -16.97 2.66
C ARG A 327 -16.34 -17.87 2.01
N MET A 328 -15.08 -17.76 2.41
CA MET A 328 -14.02 -18.65 1.94
C MET A 328 -14.32 -20.12 2.34
N ASN A 329 -14.75 -20.34 3.57
CA ASN A 329 -15.14 -21.68 4.04
C ASN A 329 -16.33 -22.24 3.25
N ASP A 330 -17.33 -21.41 2.94
CA ASP A 330 -18.46 -21.81 2.09
C ASP A 330 -17.99 -22.23 0.68
N MET A 331 -17.04 -21.51 0.10
CA MET A 331 -16.45 -21.85 -1.20
C MET A 331 -15.65 -23.15 -1.14
N ILE A 332 -14.94 -23.42 -0.05
CA ILE A 332 -14.22 -24.68 0.17
C ILE A 332 -15.22 -25.81 0.28
N ALA A 333 -16.26 -25.66 1.11
CA ALA A 333 -17.30 -26.69 1.30
C ALA A 333 -18.05 -27.01 0.00
N ALA A 334 -18.27 -26.00 -0.85
CA ALA A 334 -18.89 -26.15 -2.16
C ALA A 334 -17.93 -26.69 -3.25
N GLY A 335 -16.68 -27.01 -2.93
CA GLY A 335 -15.66 -27.45 -3.90
C GLY A 335 -15.24 -26.37 -4.92
N GLN A 336 -15.59 -25.10 -4.67
CA GLN A 336 -15.23 -23.96 -5.51
C GLN A 336 -13.81 -23.48 -5.26
N LEU A 337 -13.28 -23.73 -4.06
CA LEU A 337 -11.92 -23.43 -3.65
C LEU A 337 -11.26 -24.68 -3.10
N GLU A 338 -10.14 -25.08 -3.70
CA GLU A 338 -9.29 -26.15 -3.17
C GLU A 338 -8.21 -25.54 -2.27
N VAL A 339 -8.03 -26.15 -1.13
CA VAL A 339 -6.93 -25.83 -0.21
C VAL A 339 -5.90 -26.94 -0.33
N SER A 340 -4.63 -26.58 -0.52
CA SER A 340 -3.54 -27.54 -0.50
C SER A 340 -3.51 -28.24 0.85
N ALA A 341 -3.35 -29.57 0.85
CA ALA A 341 -3.20 -30.34 2.09
C ALA A 341 -2.01 -29.78 2.90
N PRO A 342 -2.20 -29.49 4.19
CA PRO A 342 -1.11 -28.98 5.01
C PRO A 342 -0.11 -30.11 5.33
N THR A 343 1.14 -29.75 5.53
CA THR A 343 2.13 -30.62 6.16
C THR A 343 1.94 -30.54 7.67
N VAL A 344 1.44 -31.62 8.27
CA VAL A 344 1.26 -31.67 9.72
C VAL A 344 2.60 -32.06 10.36
N VAL A 345 3.06 -31.23 11.29
CA VAL A 345 4.31 -31.47 12.04
C VAL A 345 4.03 -31.56 13.55
N PRO A 346 4.72 -32.41 14.29
CA PRO A 346 4.64 -32.41 15.74
C PRO A 346 5.25 -31.14 16.33
N TRP A 347 4.93 -30.86 17.59
CA TRP A 347 5.40 -29.66 18.27
C TRP A 347 6.93 -29.53 18.27
N GLU A 348 7.63 -30.64 18.45
CA GLU A 348 9.08 -30.72 18.51
C GLU A 348 9.76 -30.32 17.18
N GLU A 349 9.07 -30.48 16.06
CA GLU A 349 9.57 -30.08 14.73
C GLU A 349 9.26 -28.62 14.35
N LEU A 350 8.54 -27.87 15.19
CA LEU A 350 8.21 -26.48 14.93
C LEU A 350 9.45 -25.60 14.63
N PRO A 351 10.58 -25.73 15.36
CA PRO A 351 11.78 -24.96 15.01
C PRO A 351 12.32 -25.28 13.61
N ALA A 352 12.30 -26.55 13.20
CA ALA A 352 12.74 -26.98 11.88
C ALA A 352 11.80 -26.46 10.77
N ALA A 353 10.49 -26.49 11.01
CA ALA A 353 9.50 -25.92 10.10
C ALA A 353 9.69 -24.41 9.94
N HIS A 354 9.92 -23.68 11.03
CA HIS A 354 10.25 -22.26 10.98
C HIS A 354 11.55 -21.98 10.22
N GLN A 355 12.58 -22.81 10.43
CA GLN A 355 13.84 -22.67 9.70
C GLN A 355 13.64 -22.92 8.21
N ALA A 356 12.89 -23.94 7.82
CA ALA A 356 12.57 -24.20 6.42
C ALA A 356 11.80 -23.03 5.76
N MET A 357 10.88 -22.40 6.49
CA MET A 357 10.18 -21.19 6.04
C MET A 357 11.14 -20.00 5.91
N TRP A 358 12.05 -19.83 6.87
CA TRP A 358 13.06 -18.77 6.85
C TRP A 358 14.02 -18.93 5.67
N ASP A 359 14.52 -20.13 5.45
CA ASP A 359 15.44 -20.48 4.36
C ASP A 359 14.74 -20.61 3.01
N ASN A 360 13.40 -20.48 3.02
CA ASN A 360 12.58 -20.59 1.83
C ASN A 360 12.70 -21.95 1.11
N THR A 361 12.96 -23.01 1.87
CA THR A 361 13.10 -24.40 1.40
C THR A 361 11.82 -25.20 1.54
N HIS A 362 10.76 -24.64 2.12
CA HIS A 362 9.48 -25.32 2.38
C HIS A 362 8.63 -25.61 1.13
N ALA A 363 9.10 -25.28 -0.08
CA ALA A 363 8.50 -25.61 -1.37
C ALA A 363 6.98 -25.36 -1.50
N GLY A 364 6.46 -24.33 -0.82
CA GLY A 364 5.02 -24.00 -0.80
C GLY A 364 4.18 -24.80 0.21
N ALA A 365 4.81 -25.62 1.06
CA ALA A 365 4.11 -26.33 2.11
C ALA A 365 3.51 -25.34 3.15
N ASN A 366 2.27 -25.62 3.54
CA ASN A 366 1.64 -24.99 4.69
C ASN A 366 1.83 -25.91 5.88
N TYR A 367 2.60 -25.48 6.89
CA TYR A 367 2.80 -26.26 8.11
C TYR A 367 1.66 -26.04 9.09
N VAL A 368 1.14 -27.12 9.63
CA VAL A 368 0.19 -27.13 10.74
C VAL A 368 0.83 -27.88 11.90
N VAL A 369 0.95 -27.23 13.04
CA VAL A 369 1.52 -27.85 14.25
C VAL A 369 0.45 -28.63 14.99
N ASN A 370 0.71 -29.91 15.20
CA ASN A 370 -0.12 -30.75 16.06
C ASN A 370 0.39 -30.63 17.52
N HIS A 371 -0.41 -30.03 18.38
CA HIS A 371 -0.10 -29.86 19.80
C HIS A 371 -0.22 -31.13 20.64
N ALA A 372 -0.08 -32.32 20.04
CA ALA A 372 -0.30 -33.59 20.73
C ALA A 372 -1.68 -33.69 21.40
N LEU A 373 -2.67 -33.04 20.84
CA LEU A 373 -4.05 -33.19 21.28
C LEU A 373 -4.45 -34.64 21.09
N PRO A 374 -5.25 -35.23 22.01
CA PRO A 374 -5.68 -36.63 21.95
C PRO A 374 -6.51 -36.94 20.71
N ARG A 375 -6.82 -35.97 19.87
CA ARG A 375 -7.50 -36.09 18.59
C ARG A 375 -6.71 -35.48 17.46
N THR A 376 -6.50 -36.24 16.39
CA THR A 376 -6.08 -35.74 15.10
C THR A 376 -7.32 -35.15 14.40
N GLY A 377 -7.34 -33.83 14.18
CA GLY A 377 -8.40 -33.14 13.45
C GLY A 377 -9.01 -31.97 14.21
N LEU A 378 -9.71 -31.12 13.48
CA LEU A 378 -10.48 -30.03 14.05
C LEU A 378 -11.69 -30.56 14.79
N ARG A 379 -11.90 -30.12 16.02
CA ARG A 379 -13.15 -30.40 16.74
C ARG A 379 -14.30 -29.70 16.02
N SER A 380 -15.45 -30.34 16.00
CA SER A 380 -16.64 -29.71 15.48
C SER A 380 -17.03 -28.50 16.35
N ARG A 381 -17.75 -27.57 15.79
CA ARG A 381 -18.28 -26.41 16.53
C ARG A 381 -19.09 -26.85 17.74
N ASP A 382 -19.87 -27.94 17.62
CA ASP A 382 -20.74 -28.44 18.68
C ASP A 382 -19.92 -29.05 19.82
N GLU A 383 -18.84 -29.76 19.52
CA GLU A 383 -17.93 -30.31 20.53
C GLU A 383 -17.25 -29.18 21.32
N LEU A 384 -16.77 -28.11 20.64
CA LEU A 384 -16.19 -26.94 21.28
C LEU A 384 -17.22 -26.20 22.16
N TYR A 385 -18.45 -26.09 21.72
CA TYR A 385 -19.52 -25.46 22.47
C TYR A 385 -19.91 -26.26 23.72
N GLN A 386 -20.00 -27.60 23.62
CA GLN A 386 -20.26 -28.49 24.75
C GLN A 386 -19.16 -28.42 25.81
N GLU A 387 -17.88 -28.43 25.39
CA GLU A 387 -16.76 -28.29 26.32
C GLU A 387 -16.77 -26.92 27.03
N TRP A 388 -17.01 -25.84 26.27
CA TRP A 388 -17.09 -24.49 26.85
C TRP A 388 -18.24 -24.39 27.85
N SER A 389 -19.41 -24.97 27.55
CA SER A 389 -20.57 -24.98 28.42
C SER A 389 -20.31 -25.80 29.69
N ALA A 390 -19.60 -26.94 29.58
CA ALA A 390 -19.21 -27.73 30.72
C ALA A 390 -18.25 -26.99 31.67
N LEU A 391 -17.29 -26.25 31.14
CA LEU A 391 -16.38 -25.41 31.92
C LEU A 391 -17.10 -24.28 32.67
N GLN A 392 -18.11 -23.68 32.04
CA GLN A 392 -18.92 -22.63 32.67
C GLN A 392 -19.83 -23.21 33.78
N GLY A 393 -20.30 -24.45 33.62
CA GLY A 393 -21.10 -25.16 34.65
C GLY A 393 -20.27 -25.61 35.85
N ALA A 394 -18.99 -25.93 35.65
CA ALA A 394 -18.07 -26.33 36.73
C ALA A 394 -17.50 -25.13 37.55
N ALA A 395 -17.64 -23.91 37.03
CA ALA A 395 -17.19 -22.66 37.69
C ALA A 395 -18.31 -21.98 38.55
N ARG A 396 -19.49 -22.62 38.60
CA ARG A 396 -20.59 -22.26 39.51
C ARG A 396 -20.70 -23.25 40.66
#